data_95e9d5410845785c9efb4361b19207d6
#
_entry.id   95e9d5410845785c9efb4361b19207d6
#
_cell.length_a   1.000
_cell.length_b   1.000
_cell.length_c   1.000
_cell.angle_alpha   90.00
_cell.angle_beta   90.00
_cell.angle_gamma   90.00
#
_symmetry.space_group_name_H-M   'P 1'
#
loop_
_entity.id
_entity.type
_entity.pdbx_description
1 polymer ?
#
loop_
_entity_poly.entity_id
_entity_poly.type
_entity_poly.pdbx_seq_one_letter_code
_entity_poly.pdbx_strand_id
1 'polypeptide(L)'
;MSKGRVLITGGAGFIGAHTAVELLRTGYDVRLLDNLMPPIHTGEWPRWLPDCERMLGDVRNREDWQRALRGVEYVVHLAAHQDLLPNFAQFFHVNSVGTALLYELIVAEKLPVRKVVVASSQFVYGEGRYRCAKDGEVFPDGRAPERLAKGLWEPV
;
A
#
# COMPACT_ATOMS: atom_id res chain seq x y z
N MET A 1 -19.62 -3.01 21.31
CA MET A 1 -19.98 -2.35 20.02
C MET A 1 -18.70 -2.14 19.23
N SER A 2 -18.74 -2.34 17.90
CA SER A 2 -17.61 -2.08 17.01
C SER A 2 -17.26 -0.58 16.99
N LYS A 3 -15.98 -0.25 16.85
CA LYS A 3 -15.49 1.13 16.68
C LYS A 3 -15.69 1.67 15.26
N GLY A 4 -16.26 0.89 14.37
CA GLY A 4 -16.49 1.18 12.96
C GLY A 4 -15.82 0.16 12.05
N ARG A 5 -16.17 0.20 10.76
CA ARG A 5 -15.63 -0.73 9.76
C ARG A 5 -14.42 -0.14 9.04
N VAL A 6 -13.33 -0.90 9.00
CA VAL A 6 -12.09 -0.57 8.31
C VAL A 6 -11.92 -1.47 7.09
N LEU A 7 -11.75 -0.89 5.91
CA LEU A 7 -11.28 -1.60 4.72
C LEU A 7 -9.75 -1.54 4.67
N ILE A 8 -9.12 -2.70 4.48
CA ILE A 8 -7.67 -2.79 4.22
C ILE A 8 -7.50 -3.36 2.81
N THR A 9 -6.91 -2.61 1.90
CA THR A 9 -6.49 -3.13 0.59
C THR A 9 -5.06 -3.65 0.66
N GLY A 10 -4.72 -4.66 -0.14
CA GLY A 10 -3.49 -5.41 0.07
C GLY A 10 -3.55 -6.22 1.38
N GLY A 11 -4.76 -6.66 1.74
CA GLY A 11 -5.05 -7.27 3.04
C GLY A 11 -4.42 -8.63 3.26
N ALA A 12 -4.06 -9.35 2.19
CA ALA A 12 -3.33 -10.62 2.27
C ALA A 12 -1.81 -10.43 2.39
N GLY A 13 -1.30 -9.23 2.09
CA GLY A 13 0.12 -8.89 2.20
C GLY A 13 0.61 -8.82 3.65
N PHE A 14 1.93 -8.80 3.82
CA PHE A 14 2.56 -8.81 5.15
C PHE A 14 2.04 -7.67 6.06
N ILE A 15 2.09 -6.43 5.58
CA ILE A 15 1.66 -5.26 6.36
C ILE A 15 0.14 -5.29 6.58
N GLY A 16 -0.63 -5.58 5.52
CA GLY A 16 -2.10 -5.60 5.58
C GLY A 16 -2.64 -6.61 6.58
N ALA A 17 -2.09 -7.81 6.56
CA ALA A 17 -2.49 -8.89 7.44
C ALA A 17 -2.18 -8.58 8.93
N HIS A 18 -1.00 -8.03 9.23
CA HIS A 18 -0.66 -7.63 10.61
C HIS A 18 -1.48 -6.42 11.08
N THR A 19 -1.77 -5.48 10.18
CA THR A 19 -2.69 -4.35 10.47
C THR A 19 -4.10 -4.86 10.80
N ALA A 20 -4.58 -5.88 10.09
CA ALA A 20 -5.89 -6.49 10.36
C ALA A 20 -5.95 -7.09 11.77
N VAL A 21 -4.93 -7.85 12.17
CA VAL A 21 -4.84 -8.44 13.52
C VAL A 21 -4.97 -7.35 14.59
N GLU A 22 -4.21 -6.25 14.43
CA GLU A 22 -4.20 -5.19 15.44
C GLU A 22 -5.51 -4.42 15.48
N LEU A 23 -6.13 -4.14 14.34
CA LEU A 23 -7.42 -3.46 14.28
C LEU A 23 -8.55 -4.30 14.90
N LEU A 24 -8.58 -5.62 14.61
CA LEU A 24 -9.53 -6.53 15.25
C LEU A 24 -9.32 -6.58 16.76
N ARG A 25 -8.08 -6.69 17.23
CA ARG A 25 -7.74 -6.68 18.66
C ARG A 25 -8.20 -5.40 19.36
N THR A 26 -8.20 -4.28 18.65
CA THR A 26 -8.64 -2.98 19.19
C THR A 26 -10.13 -2.71 19.00
N GLY A 27 -10.89 -3.66 18.45
CA GLY A 27 -12.36 -3.64 18.39
C GLY A 27 -12.97 -3.00 17.14
N TYR A 28 -12.22 -2.91 16.06
CA TYR A 28 -12.78 -2.57 14.75
C TYR A 28 -13.35 -3.81 14.04
N ASP A 29 -14.31 -3.57 13.15
CA ASP A 29 -14.76 -4.54 12.16
C ASP A 29 -13.86 -4.41 10.92
N VAL A 30 -13.25 -5.50 10.46
CA VAL A 30 -12.24 -5.44 9.40
C VAL A 30 -12.72 -6.18 8.15
N ARG A 31 -12.61 -5.50 7.02
CA ARG A 31 -12.74 -6.07 5.68
C ARG A 31 -11.41 -6.00 4.95
N LEU A 32 -11.00 -7.10 4.34
CA LEU A 32 -9.80 -7.19 3.51
C LEU A 32 -10.19 -7.23 2.05
N LEU A 33 -9.48 -6.48 1.21
CA LEU A 33 -9.52 -6.57 -0.25
C LEU A 33 -8.12 -6.92 -0.76
N ASP A 34 -8.03 -8.01 -1.56
CA ASP A 34 -6.79 -8.42 -2.19
C ASP A 34 -7.11 -9.21 -3.48
N ASN A 35 -6.25 -9.13 -4.47
CA ASN A 35 -6.39 -9.91 -5.70
C ASN A 35 -5.61 -11.23 -5.67
N LEU A 36 -4.84 -11.48 -4.61
CA LEU A 36 -4.01 -12.67 -4.37
C LEU A 36 -3.06 -13.01 -5.52
N MET A 37 -2.56 -11.97 -6.21
CA MET A 37 -1.78 -12.14 -7.43
C MET A 37 -0.37 -12.66 -7.16
N PRO A 38 0.12 -13.64 -7.95
CA PRO A 38 1.53 -14.01 -7.96
C PRO A 38 2.43 -12.83 -8.36
N PRO A 39 3.71 -12.85 -7.97
CA PRO A 39 4.41 -13.88 -7.18
C PRO A 39 4.25 -13.73 -5.65
N ILE A 40 3.61 -12.67 -5.19
CA ILE A 40 3.52 -12.37 -3.74
C ILE A 40 2.61 -13.37 -3.03
N HIS A 41 1.52 -13.77 -3.70
CA HIS A 41 0.55 -14.72 -3.17
C HIS A 41 0.48 -15.98 -4.03
N THR A 42 0.06 -17.08 -3.42
CA THR A 42 -0.16 -18.37 -4.08
C THR A 42 -1.61 -18.58 -4.51
N GLY A 43 -2.40 -17.51 -4.55
CA GLY A 43 -3.84 -17.56 -4.81
C GLY A 43 -4.69 -17.82 -3.55
N GLU A 44 -4.06 -17.94 -2.39
CA GLU A 44 -4.75 -18.22 -1.11
C GLU A 44 -4.49 -17.13 -0.08
N TRP A 45 -5.48 -16.91 0.79
CA TRP A 45 -5.34 -16.06 1.97
C TRP A 45 -4.39 -16.71 2.99
N PRO A 46 -3.58 -15.92 3.71
CA PRO A 46 -2.74 -16.46 4.79
C PRO A 46 -3.58 -17.22 5.82
N ARG A 47 -3.20 -18.45 6.14
CA ARG A 47 -3.96 -19.34 7.03
C ARG A 47 -4.03 -18.83 8.48
N TRP A 48 -3.06 -18.01 8.88
CA TRP A 48 -2.97 -17.46 10.22
C TRP A 48 -3.79 -16.17 10.42
N LEU A 49 -4.42 -15.65 9.35
CA LEU A 49 -5.30 -14.50 9.47
C LEU A 49 -6.49 -14.82 10.38
N PRO A 50 -6.82 -13.92 11.32
CA PRO A 50 -8.00 -14.06 12.14
C PRO A 50 -9.28 -14.05 11.30
N ASP A 51 -10.39 -14.47 11.90
CA ASP A 51 -11.69 -14.44 11.23
C ASP A 51 -12.12 -12.98 10.98
N CYS A 52 -12.24 -12.62 9.72
CA CYS A 52 -12.68 -11.31 9.25
C CYS A 52 -13.20 -11.42 7.81
N GLU A 53 -13.92 -10.42 7.36
CA GLU A 53 -14.45 -10.39 6.00
C GLU A 53 -13.31 -10.29 4.98
N ARG A 54 -13.27 -11.23 4.03
CA ARG A 54 -12.26 -11.32 2.98
C ARG A 54 -12.93 -11.20 1.62
N MET A 55 -12.46 -10.27 0.81
CA MET A 55 -12.95 -10.04 -0.53
C MET A 55 -11.83 -10.23 -1.55
N LEU A 56 -12.04 -11.16 -2.47
CA LEU A 56 -11.21 -11.23 -3.67
C LEU A 56 -11.63 -10.11 -4.63
N GLY A 57 -10.68 -9.26 -5.03
CA GLY A 57 -10.93 -8.15 -5.93
C GLY A 57 -9.68 -7.32 -6.19
N ASP A 58 -9.76 -6.45 -7.17
CA ASP A 58 -8.64 -5.67 -7.68
C ASP A 58 -8.90 -4.17 -7.56
N VAL A 59 -7.93 -3.43 -7.03
CA VAL A 59 -8.02 -1.96 -6.88
C VAL A 59 -8.06 -1.22 -8.21
N ARG A 60 -7.75 -1.88 -9.32
CA ARG A 60 -7.92 -1.33 -10.67
C ARG A 60 -9.37 -1.38 -11.17
N ASN A 61 -10.23 -2.14 -10.48
CA ASN A 61 -11.60 -2.36 -10.88
C ASN A 61 -12.57 -1.51 -10.02
N ARG A 62 -13.35 -0.66 -10.67
CA ARG A 62 -14.34 0.22 -10.02
C ARG A 62 -15.38 -0.56 -9.24
N GLU A 63 -15.89 -1.66 -9.78
CA GLU A 63 -16.95 -2.47 -9.18
C GLU A 63 -16.45 -3.17 -7.90
N ASP A 64 -15.19 -3.60 -7.90
CA ASP A 64 -14.55 -4.18 -6.70
C ASP A 64 -14.44 -3.15 -5.59
N TRP A 65 -14.04 -1.92 -5.92
CA TRP A 65 -14.04 -0.81 -4.98
C TRP A 65 -15.44 -0.50 -4.44
N GLN A 66 -16.45 -0.43 -5.31
CA GLN A 66 -17.83 -0.17 -4.90
C GLN A 66 -18.35 -1.22 -3.93
N ARG A 67 -18.04 -2.50 -4.16
CA ARG A 67 -18.38 -3.58 -3.24
C ARG A 67 -17.60 -3.47 -1.92
N ALA A 68 -16.30 -3.20 -2.01
CA ALA A 68 -15.42 -3.14 -0.85
C ALA A 68 -15.75 -1.96 0.08
N LEU A 69 -16.15 -0.81 -0.47
CA LEU A 69 -16.45 0.40 0.29
C LEU A 69 -17.81 0.42 0.98
N ARG A 70 -18.69 -0.55 0.74
CA ARG A 70 -20.03 -0.59 1.37
C ARG A 70 -19.94 -0.64 2.90
N GLY A 71 -20.48 0.39 3.56
CA GLY A 71 -20.52 0.48 5.02
C GLY A 71 -19.15 0.70 5.69
N VAL A 72 -18.16 1.14 4.93
CA VAL A 72 -16.80 1.43 5.42
C VAL A 72 -16.70 2.86 5.92
N GLU A 73 -16.10 3.05 7.09
CA GLU A 73 -15.83 4.35 7.68
C GLU A 73 -14.35 4.74 7.61
N TYR A 74 -13.46 3.75 7.49
CA TYR A 74 -12.01 3.96 7.46
C TYR A 74 -11.38 3.10 6.38
N VAL A 75 -10.38 3.63 5.69
CA VAL A 75 -9.62 2.88 4.68
C VAL A 75 -8.14 2.91 5.01
N VAL A 76 -7.50 1.75 4.98
CA VAL A 76 -6.04 1.59 4.99
C VAL A 76 -5.64 1.02 3.62
N HIS A 77 -5.13 1.89 2.76
CA HIS A 77 -4.80 1.55 1.38
C HIS A 77 -3.33 1.14 1.27
N LEU A 78 -3.09 -0.18 1.21
CA LEU A 78 -1.76 -0.79 1.15
C LEU A 78 -1.54 -1.59 -0.13
N ALA A 79 -2.60 -1.81 -0.94
CA ALA A 79 -2.45 -2.47 -2.23
C ALA A 79 -1.52 -1.65 -3.11
N ALA A 80 -0.45 -2.27 -3.56
CA ALA A 80 0.54 -1.68 -4.43
C ALA A 80 1.17 -2.73 -5.33
N HIS A 81 1.59 -2.32 -6.51
CA HIS A 81 2.45 -3.10 -7.37
C HIS A 81 3.89 -2.65 -7.18
N GLN A 82 4.76 -3.60 -6.91
CA GLN A 82 6.20 -3.39 -6.73
C GLN A 82 6.97 -4.57 -7.32
N ASP A 83 7.77 -4.32 -8.33
CA ASP A 83 8.76 -5.27 -8.85
C ASP A 83 9.90 -4.52 -9.55
N LEU A 84 10.81 -5.23 -10.23
CA LEU A 84 11.92 -4.68 -11.00
C LEU A 84 11.76 -4.93 -12.51
N LEU A 85 10.58 -5.35 -12.96
CA LEU A 85 10.30 -5.65 -14.35
C LEU A 85 9.85 -4.38 -15.10
N PRO A 86 10.02 -4.30 -16.43
CA PRO A 86 9.62 -3.15 -17.23
C PRO A 86 8.11 -3.15 -17.55
N ASN A 87 7.27 -3.42 -16.56
CA ASN A 87 5.82 -3.44 -16.65
C ASN A 87 5.21 -2.12 -16.17
N PHE A 88 5.72 -1.01 -16.65
CA PHE A 88 5.42 0.34 -16.19
C PHE A 88 3.93 0.66 -16.12
N ALA A 89 3.13 0.20 -17.09
CA ALA A 89 1.67 0.41 -17.07
C ALA A 89 1.03 -0.20 -15.81
N GLN A 90 1.52 -1.35 -15.34
CA GLN A 90 1.03 -2.02 -14.14
C GLN A 90 1.24 -1.14 -12.89
N PHE A 91 2.41 -0.50 -12.76
CA PHE A 91 2.69 0.44 -11.67
C PHE A 91 1.67 1.57 -11.64
N PHE A 92 1.42 2.20 -12.79
CA PHE A 92 0.45 3.31 -12.86
C PHE A 92 -0.98 2.84 -12.61
N HIS A 93 -1.38 1.71 -13.19
CA HIS A 93 -2.75 1.21 -13.01
C HIS A 93 -3.05 0.85 -11.55
N VAL A 94 -2.12 0.19 -10.86
CA VAL A 94 -2.34 -0.20 -9.47
C VAL A 94 -2.13 0.98 -8.54
N ASN A 95 -0.94 1.63 -8.59
CA ASN A 95 -0.55 2.59 -7.56
C ASN A 95 -1.17 3.97 -7.74
N SER A 96 -1.41 4.39 -8.99
CA SER A 96 -1.97 5.71 -9.28
C SER A 96 -3.46 5.66 -9.59
N VAL A 97 -3.87 4.88 -10.60
CA VAL A 97 -5.28 4.81 -11.01
C VAL A 97 -6.12 4.14 -9.93
N GLY A 98 -5.64 3.05 -9.32
CA GLY A 98 -6.33 2.39 -8.21
C GLY A 98 -6.58 3.32 -7.03
N THR A 99 -5.58 4.12 -6.65
CA THR A 99 -5.73 5.13 -5.60
C THR A 99 -6.68 6.26 -6.01
N ALA A 100 -6.63 6.70 -7.28
CA ALA A 100 -7.56 7.73 -7.78
C ALA A 100 -9.01 7.25 -7.76
N LEU A 101 -9.28 6.00 -8.15
CA LEU A 101 -10.62 5.39 -8.09
C LEU A 101 -11.21 5.39 -6.68
N LEU A 102 -10.39 5.12 -5.66
CA LEU A 102 -10.82 5.19 -4.26
C LEU A 102 -11.39 6.57 -3.93
N TYR A 103 -10.64 7.64 -4.20
CA TYR A 103 -11.09 9.00 -3.89
C TYR A 103 -12.25 9.46 -4.76
N GLU A 104 -12.24 9.10 -6.05
CA GLU A 104 -13.33 9.39 -6.96
C GLU A 104 -14.66 8.81 -6.46
N LEU A 105 -14.66 7.55 -6.04
CA LEU A 105 -15.85 6.88 -5.52
C LEU A 105 -16.32 7.48 -4.19
N ILE A 106 -15.42 7.80 -3.28
CA ILE A 106 -15.76 8.44 -2.01
C ILE A 106 -16.50 9.74 -2.27
N VAL A 107 -16.02 10.56 -3.21
CA VAL A 107 -16.62 11.87 -3.52
C VAL A 107 -17.91 11.72 -4.34
N ALA A 108 -17.86 10.93 -5.42
CA ALA A 108 -19.00 10.80 -6.34
C ALA A 108 -20.23 10.15 -5.68
N GLU A 109 -20.01 9.15 -4.84
CA GLU A 109 -21.07 8.40 -4.17
C GLU A 109 -21.35 8.93 -2.74
N LYS A 110 -20.67 10.00 -2.32
CA LYS A 110 -20.79 10.60 -0.98
C LYS A 110 -20.70 9.56 0.13
N LEU A 111 -19.71 8.66 0.02
CA LEU A 111 -19.54 7.57 0.96
C LEU A 111 -19.16 8.10 2.36
N PRO A 112 -19.60 7.42 3.44
CA PRO A 112 -19.37 7.87 4.82
C PRO A 112 -17.95 7.62 5.32
N VAL A 113 -16.95 7.62 4.42
CA VAL A 113 -15.56 7.41 4.76
C VAL A 113 -15.01 8.63 5.49
N ARG A 114 -14.58 8.42 6.74
CA ARG A 114 -14.11 9.48 7.65
C ARG A 114 -12.61 9.71 7.56
N LYS A 115 -11.85 8.65 7.23
CA LYS A 115 -10.38 8.74 7.11
C LYS A 115 -9.86 7.71 6.13
N VAL A 116 -8.89 8.13 5.32
CA VAL A 116 -8.08 7.28 4.46
C VAL A 116 -6.62 7.41 4.89
N VAL A 117 -5.96 6.27 5.10
CA VAL A 117 -4.51 6.16 5.29
C VAL A 117 -3.95 5.48 4.05
N VAL A 118 -3.08 6.16 3.34
CA VAL A 118 -2.39 5.63 2.15
C VAL A 118 -0.94 5.39 2.49
N ALA A 119 -0.44 4.19 2.18
CA ALA A 119 0.98 3.90 2.32
C ALA A 119 1.79 4.71 1.30
N SER A 120 2.85 5.34 1.76
CA SER A 120 3.87 5.95 0.93
C SER A 120 5.09 5.02 0.84
N SER A 121 6.24 5.54 0.51
CA SER A 121 7.47 4.75 0.36
C SER A 121 8.63 5.40 1.08
N GLN A 122 9.55 4.56 1.57
CA GLN A 122 10.84 5.03 2.08
C GLN A 122 11.67 5.78 0.99
N PHE A 123 11.42 5.46 -0.27
CA PHE A 123 12.14 6.11 -1.38
C PHE A 123 11.85 7.61 -1.52
N VAL A 124 10.77 8.12 -0.91
CA VAL A 124 10.48 9.57 -0.91
C VAL A 124 11.48 10.38 -0.09
N TYR A 125 12.27 9.73 0.77
CA TYR A 125 13.31 10.38 1.55
C TYR A 125 14.64 10.53 0.78
N GLY A 126 14.77 9.91 -0.40
CA GLY A 126 16.01 9.89 -1.18
C GLY A 126 17.15 9.16 -0.46
N GLU A 127 18.38 9.61 -0.67
CA GLU A 127 19.59 9.02 -0.05
C GLU A 127 19.70 9.28 1.45
N GLY A 128 18.98 10.27 1.96
CA GLY A 128 19.02 10.64 3.36
C GLY A 128 20.16 11.61 3.74
N ARG A 129 20.43 11.70 5.04
CA ARG A 129 21.40 12.62 5.60
C ARG A 129 22.73 11.93 5.86
N TYR A 130 23.80 12.52 5.35
CA TYR A 130 25.17 12.08 5.57
C TYR A 130 25.97 13.17 6.26
N ARG A 131 27.13 12.80 6.82
CA ARG A 131 28.08 13.74 7.39
C ARG A 131 29.39 13.67 6.63
N CYS A 132 29.66 14.70 5.82
CA CYS A 132 30.94 14.90 5.15
C CYS A 132 31.96 15.49 6.13
N ALA A 133 33.19 15.02 6.10
CA ALA A 133 34.23 15.54 6.97
C ALA A 133 34.62 16.98 6.61
N LYS A 134 34.42 17.39 5.35
CA LYS A 134 34.78 18.71 4.82
C LYS A 134 33.60 19.69 4.88
N ASP A 135 32.43 19.26 4.46
CA ASP A 135 31.26 20.11 4.22
C ASP A 135 30.20 20.04 5.32
N GLY A 136 30.41 19.18 6.33
CA GLY A 136 29.43 18.97 7.41
C GLY A 136 28.26 18.09 7.04
N GLU A 137 27.04 18.50 7.35
CA GLU A 137 25.82 17.74 6.98
C GLU A 137 25.48 17.98 5.51
N VAL A 138 25.27 16.87 4.77
CA VAL A 138 24.95 16.90 3.34
C VAL A 138 23.79 15.94 3.05
N PHE A 139 23.02 16.26 2.02
CA PHE A 139 21.97 15.41 1.46
C PHE A 139 22.34 15.12 0.01
N PRO A 140 23.10 14.04 -0.24
CA PRO A 140 23.60 13.75 -1.58
C PRO A 140 22.46 13.38 -2.52
N ASP A 141 22.67 13.67 -3.80
CA ASP A 141 21.83 13.18 -4.87
C ASP A 141 21.97 11.65 -5.05
N GLY A 142 21.11 11.06 -5.89
CA GLY A 142 21.19 9.64 -6.22
C GLY A 142 22.55 9.24 -6.79
N ARG A 143 22.98 8.03 -6.50
CA ARG A 143 24.29 7.51 -6.96
C ARG A 143 24.32 7.34 -8.47
N ALA A 144 25.32 7.91 -9.10
CA ALA A 144 25.51 7.81 -10.55
C ALA A 144 25.77 6.33 -10.96
N PRO A 145 25.09 5.82 -12.00
CA PRO A 145 25.24 4.43 -12.45
C PRO A 145 26.70 4.03 -12.74
N GLU A 146 27.51 4.98 -13.27
CA GLU A 146 28.92 4.78 -13.60
C GLU A 146 29.79 4.54 -12.35
N ARG A 147 29.37 5.09 -11.21
CA ARG A 147 30.03 4.84 -9.91
C ARG A 147 29.64 3.48 -9.35
N LEU A 148 28.35 3.14 -9.41
CA LEU A 148 27.84 1.85 -8.97
C LEU A 148 28.49 0.69 -9.77
N ALA A 149 28.65 0.86 -11.08
CA ALA A 149 29.34 -0.11 -11.95
C ALA A 149 30.81 -0.36 -11.57
N LYS A 150 31.45 0.61 -10.90
CA LYS A 150 32.83 0.50 -10.37
C LYS A 150 32.87 0.04 -8.92
N GLY A 151 31.75 -0.34 -8.32
CA GLY A 151 31.68 -0.72 -6.92
C GLY A 151 31.85 0.43 -5.92
N LEU A 152 31.66 1.67 -6.37
CA LEU A 152 31.75 2.86 -5.53
C LEU A 152 30.36 3.21 -4.96
N TRP A 153 30.04 2.56 -3.86
CA TRP A 153 28.70 2.60 -3.25
C TRP A 153 28.43 3.83 -2.40
N GLU A 154 29.47 4.50 -1.90
CA GLU A 154 29.30 5.70 -1.07
C GLU A 154 28.88 6.90 -1.90
N PRO A 155 27.97 7.75 -1.41
CA PRO A 155 27.65 9.03 -2.04
C PRO A 155 28.85 9.99 -1.98
N VAL A 156 28.90 10.95 -2.88
CA VAL A 156 29.94 12.01 -2.95
C VAL A 156 29.30 13.34 -2.72
#